data_50f2e296c2a2953543f61d8b9a46bb57
#
_entry.id   50f2e296c2a2953543f61d8b9a46bb57
#
_cell.length_a   1.000
_cell.length_b   1.000
_cell.length_c   1.000
_cell.angle_alpha   90.00
_cell.angle_beta   90.00
_cell.angle_gamma   90.00
#
_symmetry.space_group_name_H-M   'P 1'
#
loop_
_entity.id
_entity.type
_entity.pdbx_description
1 polymer ?
#
loop_
_entity_poly.entity_id
_entity_poly.type
_entity_poly.pdbx_seq_one_letter_code
_entity_poly.pdbx_strand_id
1 'polypeptide(L)'
;MRPLTLTERGVTSPTVSLRELLTGARPALSGDCSLGLTDYTDLILASGFPGLQHLDGYPLEAQLDGYITRIVDSDMEEAGHKVRRPGTLTAWLRAYAAATSTTTSWEKIRNAATPGSDVKPAKSTTLPYIHALTRLRIIDDLAAWTTSHNHLNRLTQSPKQHLADPALAARLVGLGRDDLLGGEGPTVDPQNTFLGALFELLAALSVRVFADAARCQVSHLRLRDGTHEVDIIVEGHKRHVVGLEVKLSGTVSDSDVRHLLWLRRELGADLLDAAVLTTGPTAYRRSDGIAVIPLGLLGP
;
A
#
# COMPACT_ATOMS: atom_id res chain seq x y z
N MET A 1 12.60 -9.64 1.89
CA MET A 1 11.76 -9.77 3.10
C MET A 1 10.95 -8.50 3.18
N ARG A 2 9.65 -8.57 3.52
CA ARG A 2 8.80 -7.41 3.79
C ARG A 2 8.76 -7.11 5.29
N PRO A 3 8.40 -5.90 5.71
CA PRO A 3 8.08 -5.59 7.10
C PRO A 3 6.97 -6.51 7.65
N LEU A 4 6.92 -6.64 8.98
CA LEU A 4 5.94 -7.48 9.67
C LEU A 4 4.52 -6.91 9.52
N THR A 5 3.56 -7.78 9.27
CA THR A 5 2.13 -7.48 9.31
C THR A 5 1.63 -7.28 10.74
N LEU A 6 0.42 -6.74 10.93
CA LEU A 6 -0.18 -6.59 12.26
C LEU A 6 -0.27 -7.93 13.02
N THR A 7 -0.60 -9.00 12.29
CA THR A 7 -0.65 -10.36 12.85
C THR A 7 0.73 -10.84 13.29
N GLU A 8 1.77 -10.67 12.45
CA GLU A 8 3.14 -11.08 12.79
C GLU A 8 3.76 -10.26 13.94
N ARG A 9 3.29 -9.01 14.11
CA ARG A 9 3.63 -8.14 15.25
C ARG A 9 2.89 -8.55 16.54
N GLY A 10 1.97 -9.53 16.47
CA GLY A 10 1.16 -9.96 17.62
C GLY A 10 0.12 -8.92 18.07
N VAL A 11 -0.20 -7.93 17.24
CA VAL A 11 -1.16 -6.87 17.56
C VAL A 11 -2.59 -7.37 17.47
N THR A 12 -2.86 -8.30 16.56
CA THR A 12 -4.20 -8.82 16.28
C THR A 12 -4.22 -10.32 16.14
N SER A 13 -5.39 -10.92 16.42
CA SER A 13 -5.67 -12.34 16.15
C SER A 13 -6.66 -12.41 14.99
N PRO A 14 -6.24 -12.82 13.79
CA PRO A 14 -7.09 -12.84 12.62
C PRO A 14 -8.21 -13.87 12.75
N THR A 15 -9.41 -13.52 12.30
CA THR A 15 -10.58 -14.42 12.23
C THR A 15 -11.05 -14.65 10.79
N VAL A 16 -10.49 -13.93 9.83
CA VAL A 16 -10.79 -14.04 8.40
C VAL A 16 -9.51 -14.41 7.65
N SER A 17 -9.52 -15.53 6.93
CA SER A 17 -8.37 -16.00 6.15
C SER A 17 -8.48 -15.54 4.69
N LEU A 18 -7.42 -14.91 4.17
CA LEU A 18 -7.29 -14.61 2.74
C LEU A 18 -7.35 -15.89 1.90
N ARG A 19 -6.77 -16.98 2.38
CA ARG A 19 -6.83 -18.29 1.71
C ARG A 19 -8.27 -18.80 1.59
N GLU A 20 -9.11 -18.62 2.61
CA GLU A 20 -10.52 -19.01 2.56
C GLU A 20 -11.29 -18.16 1.53
N LEU A 21 -11.06 -16.85 1.44
CA LEU A 21 -11.65 -16.01 0.41
C LEU A 21 -11.27 -16.50 -1.00
N LEU A 22 -10.05 -17.02 -1.17
CA LEU A 22 -9.55 -17.59 -2.43
C LEU A 22 -10.12 -18.96 -2.77
N THR A 23 -10.93 -19.59 -1.90
CA THR A 23 -11.65 -20.83 -2.25
C THR A 23 -12.93 -20.58 -3.04
N GLY A 24 -13.49 -19.40 -3.00
CA GLY A 24 -14.80 -19.07 -3.56
C GLY A 24 -15.99 -19.57 -2.74
N ALA A 25 -15.75 -20.16 -1.58
CA ALA A 25 -16.82 -20.65 -0.69
C ALA A 25 -17.64 -19.51 -0.06
N ARG A 26 -17.12 -18.27 -0.10
CA ARG A 26 -17.74 -17.07 0.50
C ARG A 26 -18.23 -17.33 1.92
N PRO A 27 -17.32 -17.67 2.84
CA PRO A 27 -17.69 -18.04 4.20
C PRO A 27 -18.50 -16.94 4.91
N ALA A 28 -19.30 -17.33 5.87
CA ALA A 28 -19.85 -16.36 6.81
C ALA A 28 -18.69 -15.70 7.57
N LEU A 29 -18.74 -14.38 7.68
CA LEU A 29 -17.72 -13.61 8.38
C LEU A 29 -18.24 -13.21 9.75
N SER A 30 -17.37 -13.30 10.74
CA SER A 30 -17.64 -12.82 12.10
C SER A 30 -16.32 -12.45 12.77
N GLY A 31 -16.41 -11.64 13.78
CA GLY A 31 -15.28 -11.20 14.60
C GLY A 31 -15.34 -9.72 14.89
N ASP A 32 -14.82 -9.35 16.04
CA ASP A 32 -14.72 -7.99 16.49
C ASP A 32 -13.26 -7.57 16.59
N CYS A 33 -12.96 -6.36 16.09
CA CYS A 33 -11.66 -5.73 16.14
C CYS A 33 -11.74 -4.52 17.06
N SER A 34 -10.87 -4.47 18.05
CA SER A 34 -10.79 -3.34 18.98
C SER A 34 -10.01 -2.15 18.43
N LEU A 35 -9.32 -2.31 17.29
CA LEU A 35 -8.53 -1.25 16.69
C LEU A 35 -9.41 -0.23 15.98
N GLY A 36 -9.29 1.03 16.41
CA GLY A 36 -9.91 2.18 15.74
C GLY A 36 -8.91 2.96 14.87
N LEU A 37 -9.37 4.09 14.31
CA LEU A 37 -8.56 4.96 13.46
C LEU A 37 -7.25 5.39 14.12
N THR A 38 -7.32 5.77 15.39
CA THR A 38 -6.17 6.20 16.18
C THR A 38 -5.13 5.08 16.33
N ASP A 39 -5.60 3.87 16.64
CA ASP A 39 -4.72 2.71 16.81
C ASP A 39 -4.02 2.36 15.49
N TYR A 40 -4.75 2.38 14.38
CA TYR A 40 -4.13 2.16 13.06
C TYR A 40 -3.12 3.25 12.71
N THR A 41 -3.35 4.51 13.10
CA THR A 41 -2.38 5.59 12.90
C THR A 41 -1.11 5.33 13.70
N ASP A 42 -1.23 4.94 14.96
CA ASP A 42 -0.09 4.60 15.82
C ASP A 42 0.67 3.39 15.29
N LEU A 43 -0.04 2.36 14.79
CA LEU A 43 0.56 1.16 14.20
C LEU A 43 1.27 1.41 12.85
N ILE A 44 0.76 2.34 12.05
CA ILE A 44 1.41 2.83 10.83
C ILE A 44 2.74 3.48 11.18
N LEU A 45 2.75 4.38 12.18
CA LEU A 45 3.94 5.12 12.59
C LEU A 45 4.97 4.24 13.32
N ALA A 46 4.51 3.19 14.00
CA ALA A 46 5.38 2.25 14.72
C ALA A 46 6.24 1.34 13.82
N SER A 47 6.06 1.40 12.50
CA SER A 47 6.77 0.57 11.52
C SER A 47 6.54 -0.95 11.67
N GLY A 48 6.74 -1.68 10.60
CA GLY A 48 6.76 -3.15 10.57
C GLY A 48 8.19 -3.74 10.58
N PHE A 49 9.23 -2.93 10.68
CA PHE A 49 10.59 -3.45 10.72
C PHE A 49 10.86 -4.22 12.03
N PRO A 50 11.32 -5.50 11.96
CA PRO A 50 11.52 -6.33 13.15
C PRO A 50 12.42 -5.69 14.20
N GLY A 51 13.49 -5.01 13.78
CA GLY A 51 14.43 -4.36 14.69
C GLY A 51 13.87 -3.14 15.43
N LEU A 52 12.70 -2.64 15.06
CA LEU A 52 12.09 -1.45 15.63
C LEU A 52 10.89 -1.76 16.56
N GLN A 53 10.44 -3.01 16.63
CA GLN A 53 9.22 -3.39 17.35
C GLN A 53 9.22 -3.10 18.86
N HIS A 54 10.37 -2.86 19.45
CA HIS A 54 10.54 -2.54 20.87
C HIS A 54 10.75 -1.06 21.14
N LEU A 55 10.71 -0.22 20.11
CA LEU A 55 10.92 1.22 20.17
C LEU A 55 9.61 1.98 20.01
N ASP A 56 9.52 3.12 20.67
CA ASP A 56 8.45 4.09 20.52
C ASP A 56 9.00 5.53 20.60
N GLY A 57 8.17 6.51 20.29
CA GLY A 57 8.48 7.94 20.38
C GLY A 57 9.79 8.33 19.70
N TYR A 58 10.57 9.22 20.37
CA TYR A 58 11.80 9.76 19.82
C TYR A 58 12.85 8.71 19.44
N PRO A 59 13.12 7.64 20.22
CA PRO A 59 14.04 6.57 19.81
C PRO A 59 13.64 5.90 18.49
N LEU A 60 12.36 5.63 18.27
CA LEU A 60 11.86 5.07 17.00
C LEU A 60 12.08 6.04 15.85
N GLU A 61 11.74 7.31 16.05
CA GLU A 61 11.93 8.36 15.03
C GLU A 61 13.41 8.50 14.65
N ALA A 62 14.30 8.52 15.64
CA ALA A 62 15.73 8.62 15.39
C ALA A 62 16.29 7.41 14.63
N GLN A 63 15.74 6.20 14.87
CA GLN A 63 16.12 5.00 14.11
C GLN A 63 15.62 5.05 12.67
N LEU A 64 14.39 5.53 12.44
CA LEU A 64 13.85 5.73 11.08
C LEU A 64 14.67 6.78 10.31
N ASP A 65 15.05 7.90 10.96
CA ASP A 65 15.94 8.90 10.35
C ASP A 65 17.31 8.33 10.02
N GLY A 66 17.88 7.56 10.94
CA GLY A 66 19.14 6.85 10.72
C GLY A 66 19.06 5.86 9.57
N TYR A 67 17.93 5.16 9.43
CA TYR A 67 17.68 4.23 8.32
C TYR A 67 17.59 4.97 6.98
N ILE A 68 16.85 6.07 6.92
CA ILE A 68 16.75 6.92 5.73
C ILE A 68 18.13 7.46 5.33
N THR A 69 18.90 7.94 6.31
CA THR A 69 20.27 8.44 6.10
C THR A 69 21.16 7.33 5.53
N ARG A 70 21.10 6.14 6.10
CA ARG A 70 21.89 4.99 5.64
C ARG A 70 21.54 4.59 4.20
N ILE A 71 20.27 4.60 3.81
CA ILE A 71 19.86 4.35 2.42
C ILE A 71 20.60 5.30 1.49
N VAL A 72 20.65 6.60 1.83
CA VAL A 72 21.22 7.65 0.99
C VAL A 72 22.75 7.60 0.97
N ASP A 73 23.39 7.37 2.11
CA ASP A 73 24.83 7.51 2.28
C ASP A 73 25.62 6.22 2.02
N SER A 74 25.02 5.05 2.24
CA SER A 74 25.72 3.76 2.20
C SER A 74 25.05 2.75 1.27
N ASP A 75 23.75 2.43 1.51
CA ASP A 75 23.10 1.29 0.86
C ASP A 75 23.02 1.45 -0.67
N MET A 76 22.85 2.69 -1.15
CA MET A 76 22.89 2.98 -2.59
C MET A 76 24.25 2.70 -3.22
N GLU A 77 25.34 3.02 -2.52
CA GLU A 77 26.70 2.77 -2.99
C GLU A 77 27.00 1.26 -2.97
N GLU A 78 26.61 0.54 -1.93
CA GLU A 78 26.72 -0.93 -1.83
C GLU A 78 25.89 -1.62 -2.93
N ALA A 79 24.76 -1.02 -3.34
CA ALA A 79 23.95 -1.47 -4.47
C ALA A 79 24.59 -1.15 -5.86
N GLY A 80 25.79 -0.54 -5.88
CA GLY A 80 26.53 -0.19 -7.10
C GLY A 80 26.18 1.19 -7.68
N HIS A 81 25.51 2.05 -6.92
CA HIS A 81 25.08 3.37 -7.37
C HIS A 81 25.68 4.48 -6.51
N LYS A 82 26.79 5.06 -6.97
CA LYS A 82 27.40 6.20 -6.27
C LYS A 82 26.49 7.43 -6.27
N VAL A 83 26.07 7.83 -5.10
CA VAL A 83 25.23 9.03 -4.89
C VAL A 83 26.13 10.26 -4.86
N ARG A 84 26.13 11.04 -5.95
CA ARG A 84 26.94 12.27 -6.04
C ARG A 84 26.31 13.46 -5.29
N ARG A 85 25.00 13.45 -5.12
CA ARG A 85 24.22 14.51 -4.48
C ARG A 85 23.19 13.92 -3.53
N PRO A 86 23.54 13.63 -2.27
CA PRO A 86 22.65 13.04 -1.28
C PRO A 86 21.31 13.80 -1.13
N GLY A 87 21.36 15.13 -1.06
CA GLY A 87 20.16 15.97 -0.97
C GLY A 87 19.18 15.78 -2.14
N THR A 88 19.68 15.52 -3.36
CA THR A 88 18.81 15.26 -4.53
C THR A 88 18.08 13.92 -4.39
N LEU A 89 18.76 12.90 -3.88
CA LEU A 89 18.13 11.59 -3.62
C LEU A 89 17.12 11.68 -2.48
N THR A 90 17.44 12.40 -1.39
CA THR A 90 16.51 12.63 -0.27
C THR A 90 15.25 13.37 -0.74
N ALA A 91 15.41 14.44 -1.54
CA ALA A 91 14.28 15.17 -2.10
C ALA A 91 13.41 14.29 -3.03
N TRP A 92 14.07 13.41 -3.81
CA TRP A 92 13.36 12.45 -4.65
C TRP A 92 12.61 11.40 -3.82
N LEU A 93 13.19 10.86 -2.75
CA LEU A 93 12.53 9.93 -1.83
C LEU A 93 11.31 10.57 -1.15
N ARG A 94 11.40 11.85 -0.75
CA ARG A 94 10.26 12.60 -0.21
C ARG A 94 9.13 12.75 -1.23
N ALA A 95 9.45 13.10 -2.47
CA ALA A 95 8.47 13.20 -3.55
C ALA A 95 7.83 11.84 -3.87
N TYR A 96 8.61 10.76 -3.78
CA TYR A 96 8.11 9.40 -3.95
C TYR A 96 7.18 9.00 -2.78
N ALA A 97 7.57 9.27 -1.54
CA ALA A 97 6.74 9.04 -0.36
C ALA A 97 5.41 9.80 -0.42
N ALA A 98 5.44 11.05 -0.91
CA ALA A 98 4.24 11.87 -1.13
C ALA A 98 3.28 11.26 -2.18
N ALA A 99 3.77 10.41 -3.07
CA ALA A 99 3.00 9.71 -4.09
C ALA A 99 2.48 8.32 -3.63
N THR A 100 2.64 7.97 -2.35
CA THR A 100 2.20 6.67 -1.78
C THR A 100 0.76 6.35 -2.18
N SER A 101 0.52 5.08 -2.56
CA SER A 101 -0.77 4.52 -2.99
C SER A 101 -1.40 5.24 -4.19
N THR A 102 -0.59 5.89 -5.02
CA THR A 102 -1.05 6.53 -6.26
C THR A 102 -0.38 5.94 -7.50
N THR A 103 -1.02 6.10 -8.65
CA THR A 103 -0.44 5.77 -9.97
C THR A 103 0.33 6.96 -10.59
N THR A 104 0.84 7.86 -9.77
CA THR A 104 1.60 9.04 -10.20
C THR A 104 2.80 8.62 -11.02
N SER A 105 2.99 9.24 -12.19
CA SER A 105 4.11 8.90 -13.08
C SER A 105 5.45 9.32 -12.49
N TRP A 106 6.50 8.56 -12.82
CA TRP A 106 7.88 8.88 -12.44
C TRP A 106 8.32 10.29 -12.84
N GLU A 107 7.74 10.83 -13.91
CA GLU A 107 8.02 12.19 -14.34
C GLU A 107 7.41 13.23 -13.40
N LYS A 108 6.19 13.00 -12.93
CA LYS A 108 5.56 13.88 -11.93
C LYS A 108 6.31 13.84 -10.61
N ILE A 109 6.72 12.65 -10.15
CA ILE A 109 7.53 12.47 -8.94
C ILE A 109 8.86 13.22 -9.07
N ARG A 110 9.56 13.07 -10.20
CA ARG A 110 10.80 13.80 -10.49
C ARG A 110 10.61 15.31 -10.46
N ASN A 111 9.52 15.81 -11.03
CA ASN A 111 9.21 17.23 -11.03
C ASN A 111 8.89 17.76 -9.63
N ALA A 112 8.22 16.97 -8.80
CA ALA A 112 7.92 17.30 -7.41
C ALA A 112 9.17 17.30 -6.49
N ALA A 113 10.22 16.56 -6.86
CA ALA A 113 11.47 16.50 -6.09
C ALA A 113 12.26 17.83 -6.08
N THR A 114 11.99 18.73 -7.01
CA THR A 114 12.72 20.02 -7.15
C THR A 114 11.76 21.17 -7.44
N PRO A 115 10.86 21.51 -6.51
CA PRO A 115 9.92 22.61 -6.71
C PRO A 115 10.70 23.94 -6.84
N GLY A 116 10.38 24.72 -7.87
CA GLY A 116 10.97 26.05 -8.09
C GLY A 116 12.41 26.07 -8.64
N SER A 117 12.99 24.92 -8.99
CA SER A 117 14.31 24.84 -9.62
C SER A 117 14.20 24.50 -11.10
N ASP A 118 14.90 25.25 -11.95
CA ASP A 118 15.06 24.94 -13.38
C ASP A 118 15.94 23.69 -13.61
N VAL A 119 16.70 23.26 -12.59
CA VAL A 119 17.60 22.11 -12.65
C VAL A 119 16.89 20.87 -12.09
N LYS A 120 16.06 20.27 -12.91
CA LYS A 120 15.42 18.98 -12.59
C LYS A 120 16.44 17.83 -12.69
N PRO A 121 16.41 16.82 -11.79
CA PRO A 121 17.22 15.61 -11.96
C PRO A 121 16.97 15.01 -13.35
N ALA A 122 18.01 14.70 -14.10
CA ALA A 122 17.86 14.07 -15.40
C ALA A 122 17.19 12.68 -15.25
N LYS A 123 16.43 12.25 -16.26
CA LYS A 123 15.85 10.91 -16.28
C LYS A 123 16.92 9.83 -16.11
N SER A 124 18.10 10.04 -16.70
CA SER A 124 19.30 9.18 -16.55
C SER A 124 19.82 9.11 -15.10
N THR A 125 19.46 10.07 -14.23
CA THR A 125 19.82 10.05 -12.81
C THR A 125 18.79 9.34 -11.97
N THR A 126 17.50 9.48 -12.28
CA THR A 126 16.42 8.92 -11.45
C THR A 126 16.14 7.43 -11.72
N LEU A 127 16.35 6.94 -12.95
CA LEU A 127 16.17 5.52 -13.25
C LEU A 127 17.12 4.60 -12.44
N PRO A 128 18.43 4.89 -12.32
CA PRO A 128 19.31 4.14 -11.42
C PRO A 128 18.84 4.15 -9.95
N TYR A 129 18.28 5.27 -9.46
CA TYR A 129 17.71 5.33 -8.10
C TYR A 129 16.57 4.32 -7.93
N ILE A 130 15.62 4.32 -8.86
CA ILE A 130 14.47 3.39 -8.83
C ILE A 130 14.98 1.94 -8.80
N HIS A 131 15.91 1.57 -9.69
CA HIS A 131 16.45 0.21 -9.76
C HIS A 131 17.15 -0.20 -8.46
N ALA A 132 18.00 0.68 -7.90
CA ALA A 132 18.71 0.39 -6.67
C ALA A 132 17.75 0.25 -5.48
N LEU A 133 16.83 1.20 -5.30
CA LEU A 133 15.86 1.20 -4.22
C LEU A 133 14.90 0.00 -4.30
N THR A 134 14.53 -0.44 -5.52
CA THR A 134 13.74 -1.67 -5.71
C THR A 134 14.55 -2.91 -5.32
N ARG A 135 15.84 -3.00 -5.69
CA ARG A 135 16.72 -4.10 -5.26
C ARG A 135 16.91 -4.14 -3.75
N LEU A 136 17.04 -2.97 -3.12
CA LEU A 136 17.14 -2.81 -1.67
C LEU A 136 15.81 -3.06 -0.95
N ARG A 137 14.73 -3.27 -1.68
CA ARG A 137 13.37 -3.44 -1.13
C ARG A 137 12.89 -2.22 -0.33
N ILE A 138 13.32 -1.03 -0.70
CA ILE A 138 12.80 0.24 -0.18
C ILE A 138 11.55 0.66 -0.98
N ILE A 139 11.61 0.48 -2.30
CA ILE A 139 10.46 0.57 -3.20
C ILE A 139 9.89 -0.84 -3.38
N ASP A 140 8.60 -0.99 -3.14
CA ASP A 140 7.84 -2.24 -3.31
C ASP A 140 6.51 -1.96 -4.02
N ASP A 141 6.61 -1.45 -5.26
CA ASP A 141 5.46 -1.06 -6.09
C ASP A 141 4.43 -2.15 -6.25
N LEU A 142 3.16 -1.76 -6.38
CA LEU A 142 2.07 -2.66 -6.71
C LEU A 142 1.81 -2.60 -8.23
N ALA A 143 2.10 -3.69 -8.92
CA ALA A 143 1.94 -3.78 -10.37
C ALA A 143 0.47 -3.64 -10.80
N ALA A 144 0.22 -3.08 -11.98
CA ALA A 144 -1.12 -3.03 -12.53
C ALA A 144 -1.58 -4.42 -13.00
N TRP A 145 -2.84 -4.75 -12.72
CA TRP A 145 -3.52 -5.95 -13.21
C TRP A 145 -4.38 -5.61 -14.44
N THR A 146 -4.56 -6.58 -15.33
CA THR A 146 -5.40 -6.40 -16.51
C THR A 146 -6.28 -7.62 -16.74
N THR A 147 -7.52 -7.40 -17.14
CA THR A 147 -8.46 -8.46 -17.53
C THR A 147 -8.14 -9.06 -18.89
N SER A 148 -7.34 -8.36 -19.72
CA SER A 148 -7.00 -8.81 -21.07
C SER A 148 -5.78 -9.72 -21.09
N HIS A 149 -5.74 -10.71 -21.99
CA HIS A 149 -4.57 -11.52 -22.26
C HIS A 149 -3.45 -10.75 -23.00
N ASN A 150 -3.68 -9.48 -23.31
CA ASN A 150 -2.74 -8.65 -24.05
C ASN A 150 -1.66 -8.10 -23.11
N HIS A 151 -0.47 -8.68 -23.12
CA HIS A 151 0.68 -8.22 -22.34
C HIS A 151 1.08 -6.76 -22.62
N LEU A 152 0.77 -6.22 -23.81
CA LEU A 152 1.05 -4.83 -24.17
C LEU A 152 0.22 -3.85 -23.31
N ASN A 153 -0.98 -4.20 -22.93
CA ASN A 153 -1.81 -3.37 -22.05
C ASN A 153 -1.23 -3.29 -20.63
N ARG A 154 -0.57 -4.34 -20.15
CA ARG A 154 0.13 -4.33 -18.86
C ARG A 154 1.31 -3.36 -18.86
N LEU A 155 2.04 -3.26 -19.98
CA LEU A 155 3.22 -2.39 -20.10
C LEU A 155 2.89 -0.90 -20.15
N THR A 156 1.63 -0.52 -20.37
CA THR A 156 1.21 0.88 -20.51
C THR A 156 0.60 1.47 -19.23
N GLN A 157 0.40 0.67 -18.18
CA GLN A 157 -0.18 1.10 -16.91
C GLN A 157 0.91 1.31 -15.86
N SER A 158 0.87 2.47 -15.19
CA SER A 158 1.78 2.74 -14.10
C SER A 158 1.45 1.87 -12.88
N PRO A 159 2.44 1.35 -12.16
CA PRO A 159 2.20 0.73 -10.87
C PRO A 159 1.68 1.74 -9.86
N LYS A 160 1.01 1.30 -8.79
CA LYS A 160 0.82 2.13 -7.59
C LYS A 160 2.17 2.24 -6.85
N GLN A 161 2.52 3.46 -6.49
CA GLN A 161 3.78 3.77 -5.83
C GLN A 161 3.70 3.38 -4.36
N HIS A 162 4.52 2.43 -3.93
CA HIS A 162 4.59 1.98 -2.55
C HIS A 162 6.03 1.94 -2.05
N LEU A 163 6.27 2.51 -0.86
CA LEU A 163 7.43 2.17 -0.06
C LEU A 163 7.20 0.83 0.65
N ALA A 164 8.27 0.19 1.09
CA ALA A 164 8.17 -1.09 1.79
C ALA A 164 7.40 -0.99 3.12
N ASP A 165 7.46 0.19 3.77
CA ASP A 165 6.89 0.41 5.09
C ASP A 165 6.18 1.77 5.16
N PRO A 166 4.94 1.85 5.68
CA PRO A 166 4.20 3.11 5.75
C PRO A 166 4.85 4.13 6.71
N ALA A 167 5.56 3.70 7.76
CA ALA A 167 6.27 4.62 8.64
C ALA A 167 7.40 5.36 7.93
N LEU A 168 8.09 4.72 6.97
CA LEU A 168 9.07 5.41 6.13
C LEU A 168 8.43 6.50 5.29
N ALA A 169 7.24 6.26 4.76
CA ALA A 169 6.53 7.26 3.97
C ALA A 169 6.13 8.46 4.82
N ALA A 170 5.55 8.23 6.00
CA ALA A 170 5.18 9.29 6.94
C ALA A 170 6.42 10.09 7.38
N ARG A 171 7.53 9.40 7.73
CA ARG A 171 8.77 10.04 8.19
C ARG A 171 9.44 10.87 7.10
N LEU A 172 9.51 10.39 5.87
CA LEU A 172 10.05 11.13 4.73
C LEU A 172 9.25 12.40 4.43
N VAL A 173 7.93 12.37 4.57
CA VAL A 173 7.05 13.55 4.38
C VAL A 173 7.13 14.47 5.61
N GLY A 174 7.51 13.96 6.77
CA GLY A 174 7.67 14.74 8.01
C GLY A 174 6.36 14.90 8.78
N LEU A 175 5.45 13.93 8.70
CA LEU A 175 4.16 13.96 9.37
C LEU A 175 4.15 13.01 10.57
N GLY A 176 3.69 13.54 11.71
CA GLY A 176 3.45 12.82 12.94
C GLY A 176 1.97 12.41 13.10
N ARG A 177 1.67 11.88 14.29
CA ARG A 177 0.34 11.39 14.64
C ARG A 177 -0.75 12.44 14.52
N ASP A 178 -0.52 13.61 15.11
CA ASP A 178 -1.53 14.67 15.18
C ASP A 178 -1.79 15.28 13.80
N ASP A 179 -0.75 15.44 12.97
CA ASP A 179 -0.86 15.89 11.59
C ASP A 179 -1.73 14.94 10.76
N LEU A 180 -1.45 13.63 10.86
CA LEU A 180 -2.17 12.59 10.13
C LEU A 180 -3.64 12.51 10.56
N LEU A 181 -3.92 12.56 11.87
CA LEU A 181 -5.29 12.56 12.41
C LEU A 181 -6.02 13.87 12.09
N GLY A 182 -5.29 14.99 11.97
CA GLY A 182 -5.78 16.27 11.49
C GLY A 182 -6.11 16.32 10.00
N GLY A 183 -5.73 15.27 9.26
CA GLY A 183 -5.96 15.18 7.82
C GLY A 183 -4.90 15.90 6.99
N GLU A 184 -3.75 16.23 7.59
CA GLU A 184 -2.63 16.88 6.89
C GLU A 184 -1.87 15.92 5.99
N GLY A 185 -1.14 16.49 5.04
CA GLY A 185 -0.25 15.77 4.16
C GLY A 185 -0.55 15.91 2.67
N PRO A 186 0.34 15.42 1.80
CA PRO A 186 0.15 15.49 0.36
C PRO A 186 -1.03 14.63 -0.07
N THR A 187 -1.97 15.24 -0.77
CA THR A 187 -3.11 14.55 -1.39
C THR A 187 -3.01 14.66 -2.90
N VAL A 188 -3.14 13.54 -3.59
CA VAL A 188 -3.27 13.49 -5.06
C VAL A 188 -4.74 13.56 -5.46
N ASP A 189 -5.60 12.95 -4.66
CA ASP A 189 -7.05 13.02 -4.77
C ASP A 189 -7.60 13.88 -3.63
N PRO A 190 -8.36 14.97 -3.92
CA PRO A 190 -8.97 15.81 -2.90
C PRO A 190 -9.94 15.10 -1.95
N GLN A 191 -10.40 13.90 -2.32
CA GLN A 191 -11.31 13.08 -1.51
C GLN A 191 -10.58 12.13 -0.55
N ASN A 192 -9.26 11.98 -0.69
CA ASN A 192 -8.44 11.09 0.12
C ASN A 192 -7.43 11.87 0.96
N THR A 193 -7.24 11.43 2.20
CA THR A 193 -6.18 11.95 3.08
C THR A 193 -4.89 11.17 2.88
N PHE A 194 -3.75 11.74 3.29
CA PHE A 194 -2.48 11.02 3.28
C PHE A 194 -2.50 9.83 4.23
N LEU A 195 -3.21 9.94 5.37
CA LEU A 195 -3.44 8.80 6.27
C LEU A 195 -4.18 7.66 5.55
N GLY A 196 -5.15 7.97 4.68
CA GLY A 196 -5.83 6.99 3.83
C GLY A 196 -4.86 6.25 2.91
N ALA A 197 -3.92 6.97 2.29
CA ALA A 197 -2.87 6.39 1.46
C ALA A 197 -1.91 5.49 2.26
N LEU A 198 -1.55 5.87 3.48
CA LEU A 198 -0.73 5.06 4.38
C LEU A 198 -1.47 3.80 4.87
N PHE A 199 -2.77 3.90 5.14
CA PHE A 199 -3.59 2.75 5.51
C PHE A 199 -3.74 1.76 4.33
N GLU A 200 -3.89 2.27 3.11
CA GLU A 200 -3.87 1.43 1.91
C GLU A 200 -2.52 0.71 1.74
N LEU A 201 -1.40 1.42 1.99
CA LEU A 201 -0.08 0.80 1.96
C LEU A 201 0.06 -0.31 3.02
N LEU A 202 -0.44 -0.09 4.25
CA LEU A 202 -0.45 -1.10 5.32
C LEU A 202 -1.30 -2.31 4.93
N ALA A 203 -2.47 -2.09 4.32
CA ALA A 203 -3.33 -3.15 3.81
C ALA A 203 -2.64 -3.93 2.69
N ALA A 204 -2.04 -3.23 1.71
CA ALA A 204 -1.31 -3.86 0.62
C ALA A 204 -0.12 -4.68 1.12
N LEU A 205 0.66 -4.18 2.10
CA LEU A 205 1.72 -4.93 2.76
C LEU A 205 1.19 -6.24 3.36
N SER A 206 0.12 -6.16 4.15
CA SER A 206 -0.48 -7.33 4.81
C SER A 206 -0.98 -8.36 3.79
N VAL A 207 -1.76 -7.91 2.80
CA VAL A 207 -2.28 -8.78 1.74
C VAL A 207 -1.16 -9.44 0.94
N ARG A 208 -0.06 -8.73 0.64
CA ARG A 208 1.08 -9.30 -0.09
C ARG A 208 1.77 -10.40 0.70
N VAL A 209 1.93 -10.25 2.02
CA VAL A 209 2.50 -11.30 2.87
C VAL A 209 1.59 -12.52 2.91
N PHE A 210 0.28 -12.34 3.07
CA PHE A 210 -0.68 -13.44 3.09
C PHE A 210 -0.83 -14.13 1.73
N ALA A 211 -0.79 -13.36 0.65
CA ALA A 211 -0.83 -13.88 -0.71
C ALA A 211 0.44 -14.68 -1.08
N ASP A 212 1.62 -14.22 -0.63
CA ASP A 212 2.87 -14.97 -0.80
C ASP A 212 2.77 -16.36 -0.12
N ALA A 213 2.19 -16.43 1.10
CA ALA A 213 1.93 -17.68 1.79
C ALA A 213 0.93 -18.59 1.05
N ALA A 214 -0.03 -18.00 0.34
CA ALA A 214 -1.00 -18.70 -0.51
C ALA A 214 -0.48 -18.96 -1.96
N ARG A 215 0.74 -18.54 -2.31
CA ARG A 215 1.33 -18.59 -3.65
C ARG A 215 0.50 -17.85 -4.71
N CYS A 216 -0.07 -16.72 -4.34
CA CYS A 216 -0.86 -15.84 -5.17
C CYS A 216 -0.08 -14.59 -5.55
N GLN A 217 -0.49 -13.93 -6.64
CA GLN A 217 0.05 -12.66 -7.07
C GLN A 217 -0.84 -11.50 -6.62
N VAL A 218 -0.23 -10.38 -6.28
CA VAL A 218 -0.97 -9.17 -5.86
C VAL A 218 -0.66 -8.04 -6.83
N SER A 219 -1.72 -7.36 -7.26
CA SER A 219 -1.67 -6.23 -8.18
C SER A 219 -2.79 -5.25 -7.87
N HIS A 220 -2.87 -4.13 -8.56
CA HIS A 220 -4.02 -3.22 -8.52
C HIS A 220 -4.70 -3.17 -9.89
N LEU A 221 -5.98 -2.81 -9.92
CA LEU A 221 -6.71 -2.58 -11.16
C LEU A 221 -7.08 -1.11 -11.28
N ARG A 222 -6.72 -0.50 -12.42
CA ARG A 222 -7.22 0.82 -12.81
C ARG A 222 -7.41 0.85 -14.32
N LEU A 223 -8.58 1.28 -14.78
CA LEU A 223 -8.82 1.49 -16.19
C LEU A 223 -8.14 2.78 -16.66
N ARG A 224 -7.75 2.83 -17.95
CA ARG A 224 -7.03 3.98 -18.53
C ARG A 224 -7.79 5.29 -18.44
N ASP A 225 -9.10 5.23 -18.52
CA ASP A 225 -10.01 6.38 -18.42
C ASP A 225 -10.30 6.78 -16.97
N GLY A 226 -9.79 6.01 -15.99
CA GLY A 226 -9.99 6.25 -14.56
C GLY A 226 -11.42 5.96 -14.08
N THR A 227 -12.30 5.39 -14.90
CA THR A 227 -13.71 5.15 -14.53
C THR A 227 -13.86 4.08 -13.46
N HIS A 228 -12.97 3.10 -13.45
CA HIS A 228 -12.96 2.02 -12.46
C HIS A 228 -11.57 1.78 -11.92
N GLU A 229 -11.49 1.63 -10.61
CA GLU A 229 -10.29 1.28 -9.87
C GLU A 229 -10.65 0.26 -8.80
N VAL A 230 -9.79 -0.73 -8.56
CA VAL A 230 -9.83 -1.63 -7.41
C VAL A 230 -8.43 -1.65 -6.79
N ASP A 231 -8.36 -1.34 -5.51
CA ASP A 231 -7.09 -1.07 -4.83
C ASP A 231 -6.16 -2.27 -4.86
N ILE A 232 -6.68 -3.47 -4.62
CA ILE A 232 -5.89 -4.70 -4.58
C ILE A 232 -6.64 -5.82 -5.29
N ILE A 233 -5.95 -6.50 -6.20
CA ILE A 233 -6.38 -7.75 -6.83
C ILE A 233 -5.43 -8.85 -6.39
N VAL A 234 -5.96 -9.90 -5.78
CA VAL A 234 -5.20 -11.11 -5.47
C VAL A 234 -5.57 -12.18 -6.50
N GLU A 235 -4.61 -12.55 -7.35
CA GLU A 235 -4.79 -13.55 -8.40
C GLU A 235 -4.15 -14.87 -7.97
N GLY A 236 -4.97 -15.91 -7.88
CA GLY A 236 -4.58 -17.28 -7.56
C GLY A 236 -4.49 -18.19 -8.77
N HIS A 237 -4.63 -19.50 -8.54
CA HIS A 237 -4.62 -20.48 -9.60
C HIS A 237 -5.80 -20.30 -10.56
N LYS A 238 -5.61 -20.72 -11.81
CA LYS A 238 -6.63 -20.63 -12.89
C LYS A 238 -7.14 -19.23 -13.16
N ARG A 239 -6.40 -18.19 -12.75
CA ARG A 239 -6.76 -16.77 -12.87
C ARG A 239 -7.99 -16.36 -12.07
N HIS A 240 -8.38 -17.15 -11.10
CA HIS A 240 -9.39 -16.75 -10.15
C HIS A 240 -8.86 -15.64 -9.26
N VAL A 241 -9.69 -14.66 -8.97
CA VAL A 241 -9.27 -13.47 -8.23
C VAL A 241 -10.16 -13.18 -7.03
N VAL A 242 -9.58 -12.51 -6.06
CA VAL A 242 -10.28 -11.79 -4.99
C VAL A 242 -10.00 -10.31 -5.18
N GLY A 243 -11.04 -9.48 -5.22
CA GLY A 243 -10.93 -8.03 -5.30
C GLY A 243 -11.09 -7.38 -3.94
N LEU A 244 -10.18 -6.46 -3.59
CA LEU A 244 -10.18 -5.78 -2.30
C LEU A 244 -10.15 -4.26 -2.52
N GLU A 245 -11.08 -3.55 -1.88
CA GLU A 245 -11.04 -2.10 -1.68
C GLU A 245 -10.52 -1.78 -0.29
N VAL A 246 -9.90 -0.64 -0.11
CA VAL A 246 -9.38 -0.19 1.18
C VAL A 246 -10.01 1.15 1.54
N LYS A 247 -10.62 1.24 2.72
CA LYS A 247 -11.29 2.46 3.19
C LYS A 247 -10.88 2.80 4.60
N LEU A 248 -10.37 4.01 4.77
CA LEU A 248 -10.05 4.59 6.08
C LEU A 248 -11.36 5.05 6.76
N SER A 249 -12.30 4.14 6.94
CA SER A 249 -13.59 4.42 7.54
C SER A 249 -14.05 3.21 8.34
N GLY A 250 -14.77 3.44 9.44
CA GLY A 250 -15.41 2.39 10.22
C GLY A 250 -16.71 1.86 9.60
N THR A 251 -17.24 2.54 8.58
CA THR A 251 -18.51 2.18 7.90
C THR A 251 -18.31 2.12 6.40
N VAL A 252 -19.06 1.24 5.74
CA VAL A 252 -18.99 1.01 4.29
C VAL A 252 -20.34 1.35 3.66
N SER A 253 -20.32 2.29 2.73
CA SER A 253 -21.49 2.74 1.96
C SER A 253 -21.60 1.99 0.60
N ASP A 254 -22.70 2.21 -0.12
CA ASP A 254 -22.88 1.65 -1.45
C ASP A 254 -21.89 2.23 -2.48
N SER A 255 -21.46 3.46 -2.29
CA SER A 255 -20.42 4.07 -3.12
C SER A 255 -19.07 3.38 -2.99
N ASP A 256 -18.73 2.85 -1.82
CA ASP A 256 -17.45 2.21 -1.55
C ASP A 256 -17.31 0.84 -2.22
N VAL A 257 -18.44 0.18 -2.52
CA VAL A 257 -18.45 -1.15 -3.14
C VAL A 257 -18.71 -1.13 -4.66
N ARG A 258 -18.95 0.04 -5.25
CA ARG A 258 -19.36 0.18 -6.67
C ARG A 258 -18.38 -0.47 -7.65
N HIS A 259 -17.07 -0.34 -7.39
CA HIS A 259 -16.03 -0.90 -8.26
C HIS A 259 -15.91 -2.42 -8.09
N LEU A 260 -16.10 -2.95 -6.87
CA LEU A 260 -16.17 -4.38 -6.63
C LEU A 260 -17.40 -5.02 -7.28
N LEU A 261 -18.56 -4.33 -7.24
CA LEU A 261 -19.77 -4.79 -7.93
C LEU A 261 -19.61 -4.73 -9.46
N TRP A 262 -18.92 -3.72 -9.99
CA TRP A 262 -18.54 -3.68 -11.40
C TRP A 262 -17.60 -4.84 -11.73
N LEU A 263 -16.53 -5.05 -10.95
CA LEU A 263 -15.58 -6.13 -11.17
C LEU A 263 -16.28 -7.51 -11.20
N ARG A 264 -17.29 -7.71 -10.33
CA ARG A 264 -18.09 -8.94 -10.29
C ARG A 264 -18.84 -9.16 -11.60
N ARG A 265 -19.40 -8.10 -12.19
CA ARG A 265 -20.11 -8.22 -13.50
C ARG A 265 -19.15 -8.55 -14.63
N GLU A 266 -17.96 -7.98 -14.62
CA GLU A 266 -16.95 -8.20 -15.67
C GLU A 266 -16.35 -9.62 -15.61
N LEU A 267 -16.07 -10.12 -14.42
CA LEU A 267 -15.35 -11.40 -14.23
C LEU A 267 -16.28 -12.59 -14.00
N GLY A 268 -17.54 -12.37 -13.61
CA GLY A 268 -18.48 -13.47 -13.34
C GLY A 268 -17.92 -14.48 -12.33
N ALA A 269 -17.79 -15.73 -12.77
CA ALA A 269 -17.30 -16.84 -11.93
C ALA A 269 -15.81 -16.76 -11.58
N ASP A 270 -15.02 -15.99 -12.34
CA ASP A 270 -13.59 -15.83 -12.06
C ASP A 270 -13.32 -14.93 -10.84
N LEU A 271 -14.30 -14.10 -10.42
CA LEU A 271 -14.26 -13.41 -9.15
C LEU A 271 -14.79 -14.31 -8.03
N LEU A 272 -13.88 -14.88 -7.27
CA LEU A 272 -14.20 -15.80 -6.17
C LEU A 272 -14.87 -15.07 -5.00
N ASP A 273 -14.27 -13.95 -4.57
CA ASP A 273 -14.83 -13.10 -3.54
C ASP A 273 -14.42 -11.64 -3.73
N ALA A 274 -15.07 -10.74 -2.99
CA ALA A 274 -14.75 -9.32 -2.96
C ALA A 274 -14.98 -8.76 -1.56
N ALA A 275 -14.06 -7.92 -1.09
CA ALA A 275 -14.12 -7.35 0.24
C ALA A 275 -13.69 -5.88 0.29
N VAL A 276 -14.19 -5.16 1.31
CA VAL A 276 -13.68 -3.85 1.71
C VAL A 276 -12.89 -4.04 3.01
N LEU A 277 -11.61 -3.66 3.01
CA LEU A 277 -10.76 -3.60 4.19
C LEU A 277 -10.95 -2.25 4.87
N THR A 278 -11.26 -2.25 6.17
CA THR A 278 -11.68 -1.06 6.91
C THR A 278 -10.96 -0.89 8.23
N THR A 279 -11.18 0.28 8.87
CA THR A 279 -10.85 0.52 10.28
C THR A 279 -12.04 0.24 11.21
N GLY A 280 -13.12 -0.35 10.70
CA GLY A 280 -14.32 -0.64 11.45
C GLY A 280 -14.13 -1.74 12.50
N PRO A 281 -15.09 -1.88 13.44
CA PRO A 281 -14.94 -2.81 14.56
C PRO A 281 -15.36 -4.25 14.25
N THR A 282 -16.14 -4.52 13.19
CA THR A 282 -16.79 -5.83 13.02
C THR A 282 -16.65 -6.35 11.60
N ALA A 283 -16.35 -7.64 11.48
CA ALA A 283 -16.38 -8.35 10.20
C ALA A 283 -17.80 -8.85 9.89
N TYR A 284 -18.28 -8.58 8.69
CA TYR A 284 -19.61 -9.04 8.24
C TYR A 284 -19.68 -9.13 6.71
N ARG A 285 -20.74 -9.75 6.21
CA ARG A 285 -21.05 -9.75 4.79
C ARG A 285 -22.31 -8.96 4.53
N ARG A 286 -22.23 -8.00 3.60
CA ARG A 286 -23.35 -7.16 3.16
C ARG A 286 -24.39 -7.99 2.41
N SER A 287 -25.62 -7.45 2.28
CA SER A 287 -26.71 -8.09 1.52
C SER A 287 -26.39 -8.29 0.03
N ASP A 288 -25.52 -7.42 -0.55
CA ASP A 288 -25.01 -7.56 -1.91
C ASP A 288 -23.89 -8.61 -2.03
N GLY A 289 -23.51 -9.25 -0.93
CA GLY A 289 -22.52 -10.31 -0.85
C GLY A 289 -21.07 -9.81 -0.81
N ILE A 290 -20.80 -8.49 -0.73
CA ILE A 290 -19.46 -7.96 -0.49
C ILE A 290 -19.10 -8.15 1.00
N ALA A 291 -17.91 -8.65 1.26
CA ALA A 291 -17.37 -8.76 2.61
C ALA A 291 -16.92 -7.38 3.12
N VAL A 292 -17.09 -7.13 4.42
CA VAL A 292 -16.48 -5.99 5.13
C VAL A 292 -15.60 -6.59 6.22
N ILE A 293 -14.32 -6.26 6.18
CA ILE A 293 -13.32 -6.90 7.05
C ILE A 293 -12.45 -5.80 7.66
N PRO A 294 -12.47 -5.63 8.99
CA PRO A 294 -11.44 -4.87 9.67
C PRO A 294 -10.05 -5.39 9.31
N LEU A 295 -9.10 -4.52 8.95
CA LEU A 295 -7.77 -4.96 8.52
C LEU A 295 -7.09 -5.85 9.57
N GLY A 296 -7.29 -5.57 10.86
CA GLY A 296 -6.74 -6.36 11.95
C GLY A 296 -7.31 -7.78 12.07
N LEU A 297 -8.43 -8.10 11.43
CA LEU A 297 -9.02 -9.44 11.42
C LEU A 297 -8.61 -10.28 10.21
N LEU A 298 -7.96 -9.67 9.19
CA LEU A 298 -7.46 -10.40 8.03
C LEU A 298 -6.15 -11.10 8.34
N GLY A 299 -6.05 -12.37 7.97
CA GLY A 299 -4.85 -13.20 8.11
C GLY A 299 -4.57 -14.05 6.86
N PRO A 300 -3.53 -14.89 6.92
CA PRO A 300 -3.11 -15.77 5.84
C PRO A 300 -4.10 -16.89 5.48
#